data_70afddb3191b6cfc0f4b3ad9bf34c457
#
_entry.id   70afddb3191b6cfc0f4b3ad9bf34c457
#
_cell.length_a   1.000
_cell.length_b   1.000
_cell.length_c   1.000
_cell.angle_alpha   90.00
_cell.angle_beta   90.00
_cell.angle_gamma   90.00
#
_symmetry.space_group_name_H-M   'P 1'
#
loop_
_entity.id
_entity.type
_entity.pdbx_description
1 polymer ?
#
loop_
_entity_poly.entity_id
_entity_poly.type
_entity_poly.pdbx_seq_one_letter_code
_entity_poly.pdbx_strand_id
1 'polypeptide(L)'
;NHPPWTGEDGTLCTNIPATIAEEMARLVLTEFELNVTGSPMADFINDQLKRELSDLDIQVERYCAEGGIVLKPYVSVGMDGQPNKIEIDFVEADKFYPTAFNSKREIMSAIFLQHKRMGEYLYTRLEYHEFSGNSVTIVNKAYRSEKIASYTDDEEPIINQPFDEEVSLSEVDE
;
A
#
# COMPACT_ATOMS: atom_id res chain seq x y z
N ASN A 1 -20.43 -2.76 -4.12
CA ASN A 1 -20.49 -1.34 -3.75
C ASN A 1 -21.15 -0.58 -4.88
N HIS A 2 -22.39 -0.14 -4.69
CA HIS A 2 -22.99 0.83 -5.59
C HIS A 2 -22.48 2.21 -5.16
N PRO A 3 -21.89 3.00 -6.07
CA PRO A 3 -21.50 4.36 -5.74
C PRO A 3 -22.74 5.12 -5.28
N PRO A 4 -22.62 5.98 -4.25
CA PRO A 4 -23.78 6.69 -3.66
C PRO A 4 -24.52 7.62 -4.64
N TRP A 5 -23.96 7.82 -5.83
CA TRP A 5 -24.54 8.64 -6.92
C TRP A 5 -25.14 7.82 -8.07
N THR A 6 -25.20 6.50 -7.99
CA THR A 6 -25.98 5.67 -8.89
C THR A 6 -27.36 5.44 -8.27
N GLY A 7 -28.33 6.25 -8.66
CA GLY A 7 -29.72 6.05 -8.25
C GLY A 7 -30.35 4.83 -8.92
N GLU A 8 -31.37 4.24 -8.29
CA GLU A 8 -32.19 3.15 -8.89
C GLU A 8 -32.94 3.58 -10.16
N ASP A 9 -32.92 4.87 -10.47
CA ASP A 9 -33.62 5.52 -11.60
C ASP A 9 -32.80 5.48 -12.91
N GLY A 10 -31.67 4.78 -12.95
CA GLY A 10 -30.84 4.67 -14.15
C GLY A 10 -29.96 5.88 -14.44
N THR A 11 -29.69 6.71 -13.44
CA THR A 11 -28.76 7.85 -13.54
C THR A 11 -27.38 7.35 -13.97
N LEU A 12 -26.86 7.85 -15.08
CA LEU A 12 -25.53 7.52 -15.59
C LEU A 12 -24.45 8.21 -14.76
N CYS A 13 -23.55 7.43 -14.17
CA CYS A 13 -22.35 7.97 -13.56
C CYS A 13 -21.39 8.42 -14.68
N THR A 14 -21.09 9.71 -14.76
CA THR A 14 -20.17 10.29 -15.73
C THR A 14 -18.69 10.03 -15.39
N ASN A 15 -18.44 9.47 -14.18
CA ASN A 15 -17.09 9.12 -13.69
C ASN A 15 -16.05 10.27 -13.76
N ILE A 16 -16.53 11.53 -13.66
CA ILE A 16 -15.68 12.73 -13.73
C ILE A 16 -14.46 12.67 -12.80
N PRO A 17 -14.59 12.24 -11.53
CA PRO A 17 -13.42 12.18 -10.63
C PRO A 17 -12.31 11.27 -11.16
N ALA A 18 -12.65 10.09 -11.69
CA ALA A 18 -11.65 9.19 -12.25
C ALA A 18 -10.99 9.79 -13.51
N THR A 19 -11.77 10.42 -14.39
CA THR A 19 -11.22 11.10 -15.57
C THR A 19 -10.26 12.23 -15.19
N ILE A 20 -10.56 12.97 -14.11
CA ILE A 20 -9.67 14.02 -13.60
C ILE A 20 -8.38 13.38 -13.05
N ALA A 21 -8.46 12.30 -12.28
CA ALA A 21 -7.29 11.61 -11.73
C ALA A 21 -6.38 11.06 -12.84
N GLU A 22 -6.97 10.43 -13.87
CA GLU A 22 -6.27 9.94 -15.06
C GLU A 22 -5.53 11.06 -15.79
N GLU A 23 -6.21 12.20 -16.07
CA GLU A 23 -5.59 13.35 -16.73
C GLU A 23 -4.50 13.98 -15.89
N MET A 24 -4.65 14.06 -14.57
CA MET A 24 -3.61 14.56 -13.68
C MET A 24 -2.39 13.64 -13.72
N ALA A 25 -2.57 12.32 -13.65
CA ALA A 25 -1.49 11.35 -13.75
C ALA A 25 -0.74 11.49 -15.09
N ARG A 26 -1.48 11.57 -16.18
CA ARG A 26 -0.91 11.78 -17.51
C ARG A 26 -0.07 13.05 -17.61
N LEU A 27 -0.55 14.16 -17.06
CA LEU A 27 0.17 15.45 -17.09
C LEU A 27 1.45 15.40 -16.24
N VAL A 28 1.39 14.79 -15.04
CA VAL A 28 2.55 14.66 -14.14
C VAL A 28 3.64 13.81 -14.77
N LEU A 29 3.28 12.76 -15.50
CA LEU A 29 4.23 11.80 -16.05
C LEU A 29 4.68 12.11 -17.50
N THR A 30 4.13 13.13 -18.15
CA THR A 30 4.46 13.46 -19.55
C THR A 30 5.97 13.71 -19.77
N GLU A 31 6.66 14.30 -18.78
CA GLU A 31 8.09 14.61 -18.83
C GLU A 31 8.87 13.95 -17.68
N PHE A 32 8.31 12.85 -17.12
CA PHE A 32 8.97 12.17 -16.01
C PHE A 32 10.14 11.33 -16.49
N GLU A 33 11.33 11.64 -15.99
CA GLU A 33 12.54 10.87 -16.19
C GLU A 33 13.19 10.56 -14.85
N LEU A 34 13.57 9.31 -14.64
CA LEU A 34 14.32 8.87 -13.46
C LEU A 34 15.64 8.27 -13.90
N ASN A 35 16.73 8.83 -13.39
CA ASN A 35 18.07 8.36 -13.69
C ASN A 35 18.97 8.44 -12.46
N VAL A 36 19.51 7.31 -12.04
CA VAL A 36 20.50 7.20 -10.97
C VAL A 36 21.90 7.27 -11.58
N THR A 37 22.74 8.15 -11.04
CA THR A 37 24.13 8.34 -11.46
C THR A 37 25.08 8.34 -10.28
N GLY A 38 26.38 8.26 -10.54
CA GLY A 38 27.42 8.42 -9.51
C GLY A 38 27.72 7.17 -8.66
N SER A 39 27.19 6.03 -9.03
CA SER A 39 27.46 4.75 -8.37
C SER A 39 27.93 3.69 -9.38
N PRO A 40 28.84 2.78 -9.00
CA PRO A 40 29.15 1.61 -9.84
C PRO A 40 27.94 0.69 -10.07
N MET A 41 26.89 0.81 -9.24
CA MET A 41 25.66 0.04 -9.34
C MET A 41 24.54 0.82 -10.09
N ALA A 42 24.84 1.99 -10.64
CA ALA A 42 23.82 2.87 -11.25
C ALA A 42 23.02 2.18 -12.35
N ASP A 43 23.71 1.45 -13.25
CA ASP A 43 23.02 0.74 -14.34
C ASP A 43 22.08 -0.35 -13.80
N PHE A 44 22.54 -1.13 -12.82
CA PHE A 44 21.69 -2.15 -12.18
C PHE A 44 20.47 -1.52 -11.51
N ILE A 45 20.66 -0.42 -10.75
CA ILE A 45 19.56 0.25 -10.06
C ILE A 45 18.57 0.83 -11.09
N ASN A 46 19.05 1.46 -12.16
CA ASN A 46 18.20 2.01 -13.22
C ASN A 46 17.37 0.90 -13.89
N ASP A 47 17.95 -0.26 -14.17
CA ASP A 47 17.23 -1.40 -14.75
C ASP A 47 16.17 -1.98 -13.79
N GLN A 48 16.45 -2.01 -12.49
CA GLN A 48 15.46 -2.41 -11.48
C GLN A 48 14.31 -1.41 -11.42
N LEU A 49 14.62 -0.12 -11.24
CA LEU A 49 13.62 0.94 -11.13
C LEU A 49 12.74 1.05 -12.39
N LYS A 50 13.30 0.89 -13.57
CA LYS A 50 12.55 0.90 -14.83
C LYS A 50 11.47 -0.20 -14.87
N ARG A 51 11.75 -1.36 -14.29
CA ARG A 51 10.76 -2.46 -14.19
C ARG A 51 9.72 -2.20 -13.14
N GLU A 52 10.14 -1.78 -11.95
CA GLU A 52 9.24 -1.54 -10.80
C GLU A 52 8.31 -0.33 -11.02
N LEU A 53 8.74 0.61 -11.87
CA LEU A 53 7.96 1.80 -12.21
C LEU A 53 7.23 1.69 -13.57
N SER A 54 7.11 0.48 -14.12
CA SER A 54 6.43 0.27 -15.42
C SER A 54 4.96 0.71 -15.39
N ASP A 55 4.29 0.55 -14.25
CA ASP A 55 2.88 0.86 -14.04
C ASP A 55 2.69 2.12 -13.17
N LEU A 56 3.69 3.03 -13.22
CA LEU A 56 3.68 4.25 -12.39
C LEU A 56 2.49 5.16 -12.71
N ASP A 57 1.99 5.17 -13.94
CA ASP A 57 0.80 5.91 -14.35
C ASP A 57 -0.44 5.50 -13.56
N ILE A 58 -0.66 4.20 -13.39
CA ILE A 58 -1.77 3.66 -12.57
C ILE A 58 -1.60 4.07 -11.10
N GLN A 59 -0.37 4.04 -10.60
CA GLN A 59 -0.10 4.40 -9.20
C GLN A 59 -0.30 5.90 -8.94
N VAL A 60 0.09 6.76 -9.90
CA VAL A 60 -0.12 8.22 -9.80
C VAL A 60 -1.60 8.56 -9.96
N GLU A 61 -2.36 7.86 -10.79
CA GLU A 61 -3.81 8.00 -10.86
C GLU A 61 -4.47 7.71 -9.51
N ARG A 62 -4.08 6.61 -8.85
CA ARG A 62 -4.55 6.29 -7.48
C ARG A 62 -4.16 7.36 -6.47
N TYR A 63 -2.92 7.86 -6.54
CA TYR A 63 -2.48 8.98 -5.71
C TYR A 63 -3.39 10.19 -5.85
N CYS A 64 -3.73 10.56 -7.09
CA CYS A 64 -4.62 11.68 -7.36
C CYS A 64 -6.05 11.46 -6.84
N ALA A 65 -6.54 10.21 -6.88
CA ALA A 65 -7.86 9.84 -6.40
C ALA A 65 -7.94 9.76 -4.85
N GLU A 66 -6.90 9.25 -4.19
CA GLU A 66 -6.89 8.93 -2.75
C GLU A 66 -6.17 9.99 -1.91
N GLY A 67 -5.45 10.92 -2.55
CA GLY A 67 -4.75 12.02 -1.89
C GLY A 67 -3.36 11.66 -1.34
N GLY A 68 -2.89 10.44 -1.50
CA GLY A 68 -1.56 10.05 -1.05
C GLY A 68 -1.18 8.63 -1.45
N ILE A 69 0.12 8.41 -1.64
CA ILE A 69 0.72 7.09 -1.81
C ILE A 69 2.10 7.08 -1.17
N VAL A 70 2.50 5.96 -0.59
CA VAL A 70 3.83 5.77 0.00
C VAL A 70 4.58 4.73 -0.80
N LEU A 71 5.78 5.07 -1.25
CA LEU A 71 6.69 4.11 -1.86
C LEU A 71 7.51 3.43 -0.77
N LYS A 72 7.41 2.11 -0.71
CA LYS A 72 8.14 1.28 0.26
C LYS A 72 9.12 0.38 -0.51
N PRO A 73 10.40 0.80 -0.69
CA PRO A 73 11.39 -0.04 -1.34
C PRO A 73 11.87 -1.13 -0.38
N TYR A 74 12.08 -2.33 -0.92
CA TYR A 74 12.70 -3.44 -0.20
C TYR A 74 13.53 -4.32 -1.13
N VAL A 75 14.34 -5.18 -0.56
CA VAL A 75 15.15 -6.12 -1.32
C VAL A 75 14.54 -7.50 -1.18
N SER A 76 14.13 -8.10 -2.29
CA SER A 76 13.66 -9.47 -2.30
C SER A 76 14.85 -10.45 -2.32
N VAL A 77 14.62 -11.62 -1.75
CA VAL A 77 15.61 -12.68 -1.60
C VAL A 77 15.27 -13.81 -2.56
N GLY A 78 16.25 -14.26 -3.33
CA GLY A 78 16.08 -15.40 -4.23
C GLY A 78 15.95 -16.74 -3.49
N MET A 79 15.64 -17.81 -4.21
CA MET A 79 15.55 -19.16 -3.65
C MET A 79 16.87 -19.65 -3.02
N ASP A 80 17.98 -19.03 -3.39
CA ASP A 80 19.33 -19.28 -2.84
C ASP A 80 19.62 -18.50 -1.55
N GLY A 81 18.67 -17.71 -1.07
CA GLY A 81 18.80 -16.87 0.10
C GLY A 81 19.62 -15.60 -0.13
N GLN A 82 20.00 -15.29 -1.39
CA GLN A 82 20.74 -14.08 -1.71
C GLN A 82 19.82 -12.94 -2.18
N PRO A 83 20.13 -11.67 -1.84
CA PRO A 83 19.45 -10.52 -2.39
C PRO A 83 19.56 -10.54 -3.92
N ASN A 84 18.41 -10.51 -4.61
CA ASN A 84 18.44 -10.61 -6.06
C ASN A 84 17.78 -9.46 -6.79
N LYS A 85 16.84 -8.74 -6.15
CA LYS A 85 16.18 -7.64 -6.83
C LYS A 85 15.65 -6.58 -5.84
N ILE A 86 15.53 -5.35 -6.32
CA ILE A 86 14.84 -4.26 -5.61
C ILE A 86 13.39 -4.29 -6.06
N GLU A 87 12.47 -4.27 -5.11
CA GLU A 87 11.04 -4.17 -5.33
C GLU A 87 10.49 -2.93 -4.64
N ILE A 88 9.39 -2.39 -5.13
CA ILE A 88 8.72 -1.23 -4.55
C ILE A 88 7.25 -1.55 -4.35
N ASP A 89 6.81 -1.59 -3.09
CA ASP A 89 5.40 -1.60 -2.77
C ASP A 89 4.84 -0.17 -2.82
N PHE A 90 3.73 -0.01 -3.51
CA PHE A 90 2.96 1.22 -3.54
C PHE A 90 1.81 1.10 -2.52
N VAL A 91 1.98 1.76 -1.38
CA VAL A 91 1.03 1.67 -0.27
C VAL A 91 0.06 2.84 -0.31
N GLU A 92 -1.23 2.54 -0.38
CA GLU A 92 -2.32 3.51 -0.41
C GLU A 92 -2.39 4.32 0.91
N ALA A 93 -2.92 5.53 0.85
CA ALA A 93 -2.93 6.45 1.98
C ALA A 93 -3.69 5.91 3.20
N ASP A 94 -4.75 5.12 2.98
CA ASP A 94 -5.57 4.49 4.01
C ASP A 94 -4.87 3.33 4.74
N LYS A 95 -3.74 2.86 4.21
CA LYS A 95 -2.94 1.76 4.76
C LYS A 95 -1.62 2.21 5.39
N PHE A 96 -1.40 3.53 5.49
CA PHE A 96 -0.20 4.13 6.04
C PHE A 96 -0.52 5.07 7.19
N TYR A 97 -0.03 4.77 8.39
CA TYR A 97 -0.32 5.50 9.62
C TYR A 97 0.97 6.03 10.26
N PRO A 98 1.37 7.30 10.03
CA PRO A 98 2.46 7.91 10.76
C PRO A 98 2.16 7.96 12.26
N THR A 99 3.10 7.52 13.10
CA THR A 99 2.91 7.44 14.56
C THR A 99 3.77 8.41 15.33
N ALA A 100 4.90 8.84 14.77
CA ALA A 100 5.75 9.86 15.40
C ALA A 100 6.41 10.77 14.35
N PHE A 101 6.62 12.02 14.77
CA PHE A 101 7.30 13.04 13.97
C PHE A 101 8.38 13.71 14.79
N ASN A 102 9.46 14.13 14.14
CA ASN A 102 10.46 14.98 14.77
C ASN A 102 10.05 16.48 14.75
N SER A 103 10.91 17.35 15.28
CA SER A 103 10.67 18.81 15.31
C SER A 103 10.58 19.46 13.93
N LYS A 104 11.08 18.80 12.89
CA LYS A 104 11.00 19.23 11.48
C LYS A 104 9.80 18.68 10.74
N ARG A 105 8.90 17.96 11.44
CA ARG A 105 7.75 17.24 10.87
C ARG A 105 8.12 16.10 9.93
N GLU A 106 9.33 15.54 10.04
CA GLU A 106 9.71 14.34 9.33
C GLU A 106 9.16 13.12 10.09
N ILE A 107 8.67 12.12 9.36
CA ILE A 107 8.11 10.89 9.95
C ILE A 107 9.25 10.07 10.56
N MET A 108 9.16 9.80 11.86
CA MET A 108 10.13 8.99 12.60
C MET A 108 9.65 7.57 12.82
N SER A 109 8.35 7.36 12.82
CA SER A 109 7.77 6.02 12.85
C SER A 109 6.42 5.97 12.16
N ALA A 110 6.09 4.81 11.62
CA ALA A 110 4.83 4.58 10.93
C ALA A 110 4.42 3.11 11.00
N ILE A 111 3.12 2.87 10.83
CA ILE A 111 2.55 1.54 10.67
C ILE A 111 2.05 1.39 9.24
N PHE A 112 2.43 0.29 8.61
CA PHE A 112 1.85 -0.19 7.35
C PHE A 112 0.83 -1.27 7.66
N LEU A 113 -0.37 -1.11 7.10
CA LEU A 113 -1.48 -2.02 7.27
C LEU A 113 -1.64 -2.89 6.01
N GLN A 114 -1.69 -4.19 6.19
CA GLN A 114 -1.96 -5.13 5.09
C GLN A 114 -3.08 -6.09 5.48
N HIS A 115 -4.03 -6.29 4.59
CA HIS A 115 -5.12 -7.25 4.75
C HIS A 115 -4.99 -8.39 3.75
N LYS A 116 -5.21 -9.62 4.23
CA LYS A 116 -5.29 -10.82 3.37
C LYS A 116 -6.50 -11.65 3.78
N ARG A 117 -7.41 -11.88 2.86
CA ARG A 117 -8.54 -12.77 3.09
C ARG A 117 -8.15 -14.21 2.74
N MET A 118 -8.34 -15.12 3.70
CA MET A 118 -8.12 -16.54 3.52
C MET A 118 -9.34 -17.31 4.05
N GLY A 119 -10.13 -17.86 3.12
CA GLY A 119 -11.40 -18.50 3.45
C GLY A 119 -12.40 -17.54 4.09
N GLU A 120 -12.85 -17.86 5.29
CA GLU A 120 -13.82 -17.05 6.06
C GLU A 120 -13.16 -16.01 6.98
N TYR A 121 -11.82 -15.99 7.04
CA TYR A 121 -11.07 -15.11 7.92
C TYR A 121 -10.41 -13.96 7.18
N LEU A 122 -10.30 -12.82 7.86
CA LEU A 122 -9.46 -11.70 7.45
C LEU A 122 -8.22 -11.68 8.34
N TYR A 123 -7.06 -11.83 7.73
CA TYR A 123 -5.77 -11.64 8.37
C TYR A 123 -5.31 -10.21 8.18
N THR A 124 -4.88 -9.58 9.26
CA THR A 124 -4.36 -8.22 9.25
C THR A 124 -2.94 -8.23 9.77
N ARG A 125 -1.99 -7.77 8.94
CA ARG A 125 -0.61 -7.53 9.34
C ARG A 125 -0.41 -6.05 9.61
N LEU A 126 0.14 -5.75 10.79
CA LEU A 126 0.63 -4.45 11.17
C LEU A 126 2.16 -4.49 11.13
N GLU A 127 2.77 -3.75 10.23
CA GLU A 127 4.22 -3.63 10.11
C GLU A 127 4.63 -2.26 10.61
N TYR A 128 5.20 -2.21 11.82
CA TYR A 128 5.69 -0.99 12.46
C TYR A 128 7.14 -0.74 12.11
N HIS A 129 7.42 0.45 11.60
CA HIS A 129 8.77 0.94 11.30
C HIS A 129 9.11 2.07 12.24
N GLU A 130 10.29 2.02 12.87
CA GLU A 130 10.84 3.08 13.70
C GLU A 130 12.25 3.42 13.25
N PHE A 131 12.45 4.68 12.91
CA PHE A 131 13.76 5.21 12.54
C PHE A 131 14.50 5.73 13.78
N SER A 132 15.69 5.21 14.02
CA SER A 132 16.56 5.60 15.12
C SER A 132 17.97 5.84 14.61
N GLY A 133 18.33 7.10 14.40
CA GLY A 133 19.63 7.48 13.84
C GLY A 133 19.84 6.95 12.42
N ASN A 134 20.71 5.96 12.24
CA ASN A 134 21.03 5.35 10.95
C ASN A 134 20.41 3.96 10.75
N SER A 135 19.54 3.53 11.65
CA SER A 135 18.89 2.22 11.61
C SER A 135 17.38 2.33 11.60
N VAL A 136 16.73 1.34 11.01
CA VAL A 136 15.28 1.17 11.06
C VAL A 136 15.00 -0.12 11.81
N THR A 137 14.17 -0.05 12.84
CA THR A 137 13.62 -1.23 13.51
C THR A 137 12.27 -1.55 12.90
N ILE A 138 12.08 -2.80 12.48
CA ILE A 138 10.82 -3.28 11.91
C ILE A 138 10.23 -4.32 12.84
N VAL A 139 8.97 -4.11 13.25
CA VAL A 139 8.23 -5.05 14.09
C VAL A 139 6.94 -5.42 13.36
N ASN A 140 6.71 -6.71 13.18
CA ASN A 140 5.50 -7.22 12.56
C ASN A 140 4.61 -7.87 13.61
N LYS A 141 3.29 -7.61 13.49
CA LYS A 141 2.24 -8.31 14.24
C LYS A 141 1.12 -8.68 13.29
N ALA A 142 0.66 -9.92 13.39
CA ALA A 142 -0.44 -10.42 12.60
C ALA A 142 -1.63 -10.78 13.51
N TYR A 143 -2.83 -10.47 13.03
CA TYR A 143 -4.08 -10.69 13.72
C TYR A 143 -5.06 -11.39 12.80
N ARG A 144 -5.90 -12.24 13.36
CA ARG A 144 -6.99 -12.88 12.64
C ARG A 144 -8.32 -12.38 13.19
N SER A 145 -9.20 -11.88 12.32
CA SER A 145 -10.58 -11.58 12.70
C SER A 145 -11.46 -12.80 12.54
N GLU A 146 -12.44 -12.99 13.43
CA GLU A 146 -13.51 -13.93 13.17
C GLU A 146 -14.39 -13.46 12.00
N LYS A 147 -14.97 -14.44 11.32
CA LYS A 147 -15.93 -14.41 10.22
C LYS A 147 -16.33 -13.01 9.73
N ILE A 148 -15.92 -12.67 8.52
CA ILE A 148 -16.59 -11.61 7.78
C ILE A 148 -17.97 -12.17 7.47
N ALA A 149 -18.99 -11.71 8.19
CA ALA A 149 -20.37 -11.98 7.83
C ALA A 149 -20.56 -11.56 6.37
N SER A 150 -21.07 -12.46 5.54
CA SER A 150 -21.51 -12.07 4.20
C SER A 150 -22.54 -10.96 4.40
N TYR A 151 -22.30 -9.80 3.77
CA TYR A 151 -23.28 -8.72 3.71
C TYR A 151 -24.56 -9.32 3.11
N THR A 152 -25.57 -9.49 3.94
CA THR A 152 -26.94 -9.53 3.49
C THR A 152 -27.45 -8.10 3.58
N ASP A 153 -28.17 -7.65 2.57
CA ASP A 153 -28.54 -6.24 2.33
C ASP A 153 -29.32 -5.52 3.47
N ASP A 154 -29.60 -6.21 4.58
CA ASP A 154 -30.47 -5.71 5.65
C ASP A 154 -29.80 -5.62 7.03
N GLU A 155 -28.50 -5.90 7.19
CA GLU A 155 -27.82 -5.82 8.49
C GLU A 155 -26.81 -4.67 8.50
N GLU A 156 -26.86 -3.84 9.55
CA GLU A 156 -25.87 -2.81 9.83
C GLU A 156 -24.45 -3.41 9.80
N PRO A 157 -23.48 -2.71 9.21
CA PRO A 157 -22.11 -3.24 9.15
C PRO A 157 -21.61 -3.50 10.56
N ILE A 158 -21.27 -4.74 10.85
CA ILE A 158 -20.62 -5.11 12.11
C ILE A 158 -19.28 -4.38 12.13
N ILE A 159 -19.25 -3.26 12.85
CA ILE A 159 -18.04 -2.47 13.08
C ILE A 159 -17.05 -3.41 13.78
N ASN A 160 -15.96 -3.69 13.10
CA ASN A 160 -14.73 -4.32 13.53
C ASN A 160 -14.72 -4.74 15.00
N GLN A 161 -15.11 -5.97 15.29
CA GLN A 161 -14.79 -6.53 16.58
C GLN A 161 -13.26 -6.59 16.72
N PRO A 162 -12.71 -6.27 17.90
CA PRO A 162 -11.28 -6.33 18.11
C PRO A 162 -10.78 -7.74 17.77
N PHE A 163 -9.62 -7.82 17.15
CA PHE A 163 -8.99 -9.07 16.77
C PHE A 163 -8.83 -9.96 18.00
N ASP A 164 -9.42 -11.16 17.96
CA ASP A 164 -9.47 -12.05 19.13
C ASP A 164 -8.15 -12.81 19.36
N GLU A 165 -7.27 -12.86 18.36
CA GLU A 165 -6.06 -13.67 18.42
C GLU A 165 -4.89 -13.02 17.69
N GLU A 166 -3.75 -12.89 18.36
CA GLU A 166 -2.48 -12.50 17.75
C GLU A 166 -1.82 -13.75 17.16
N VAL A 167 -1.51 -13.73 15.86
CA VAL A 167 -0.92 -14.86 15.15
C VAL A 167 0.51 -14.47 14.72
N SER A 168 1.47 -15.40 14.89
CA SER A 168 2.83 -15.16 14.42
C SER A 168 2.88 -15.11 12.89
N LEU A 169 3.84 -14.37 12.33
CA LEU A 169 4.00 -14.27 10.87
C LEU A 169 4.30 -15.62 10.22
N SER A 170 5.00 -16.52 10.91
CA SER A 170 5.28 -17.88 10.43
C SER A 170 4.03 -18.74 10.27
N GLU A 171 2.95 -18.40 10.98
CA GLU A 171 1.64 -19.10 10.90
C GLU A 171 0.73 -18.47 9.83
N VAL A 172 1.04 -17.26 9.36
CA VAL A 172 0.26 -16.55 8.34
C VAL A 172 0.76 -16.81 6.92
N ASP A 173 2.04 -17.16 6.77
CA ASP A 173 2.69 -17.38 5.47
C ASP A 173 2.64 -18.85 4.99
N GLU A 174 2.07 -19.79 5.77
CA GLU A 174 1.73 -21.15 5.37
C GLU A 174 0.27 -21.25 4.91
#